data_c3351513dc9abfa00b31af9179f80035
#
_entry.id   c3351513dc9abfa00b31af9179f80035
#
_cell.length_a   1.000
_cell.length_b   1.000
_cell.length_c   1.000
_cell.angle_alpha   90.00
_cell.angle_beta   90.00
_cell.angle_gamma   90.00
#
_symmetry.space_group_name_H-M   'P 1'
#
loop_
_entity.id
_entity.type
_entity.pdbx_description
1 polymer ?
#
loop_
_entity_poly.entity_id
_entity_poly.type
_entity_poly.pdbx_seq_one_letter_code
_entity_poly.pdbx_strand_id
1 'polypeptide(L)'
;MIASLFGTSRALKLDQVVLEVNGVGYLVHITAKTSTQMSIGRDYQLFTSMVVREDSMTLYGFLGNEERELFELVQTVSGIGPKVALAITAAMSTEELAHAVNRSEEHTSELQSH
;
A
#
# COMPACT_ATOMS: atom_id res chain seq x y z
N MET A 1 -0.94 13.55 -6.00
CA MET A 1 -0.61 12.22 -5.45
C MET A 1 -1.75 11.74 -4.56
N ILE A 2 -2.17 10.49 -4.70
CA ILE A 2 -3.26 9.94 -3.90
C ILE A 2 -2.64 9.11 -2.78
N ALA A 3 -2.76 9.60 -1.55
CA ALA A 3 -2.12 8.99 -0.38
C ALA A 3 -3.07 8.11 0.43
N SER A 4 -4.37 8.33 0.31
CA SER A 4 -5.38 7.51 0.96
C SER A 4 -6.72 7.65 0.25
N LEU A 5 -7.57 6.63 0.41
CA LEU A 5 -8.93 6.62 -0.11
C LEU A 5 -9.84 6.02 0.93
N PHE A 6 -11.02 6.61 1.10
CA PHE A 6 -12.08 6.05 1.91
C PHE A 6 -13.31 5.85 1.03
N GLY A 7 -13.80 4.63 0.96
CA GLY A 7 -14.97 4.34 0.13
C GLY A 7 -15.50 2.94 0.32
N THR A 8 -16.39 2.55 -0.57
CA THR A 8 -17.10 1.28 -0.50
C THR A 8 -16.50 0.29 -1.52
N SER A 9 -16.22 -0.93 -1.06
CA SER A 9 -15.74 -2.00 -1.93
C SER A 9 -16.86 -2.47 -2.84
N ARG A 10 -16.72 -2.25 -4.15
CA ARG A 10 -17.73 -2.64 -5.14
C ARG A 10 -17.35 -3.90 -5.90
N ALA A 11 -16.07 -4.16 -6.08
CA ALA A 11 -15.56 -5.37 -6.69
C ALA A 11 -14.30 -5.79 -5.95
N LEU A 12 -14.11 -7.10 -5.79
CA LEU A 12 -12.99 -7.62 -5.00
C LEU A 12 -12.46 -8.88 -5.66
N LYS A 13 -11.18 -8.88 -5.96
CA LYS A 13 -10.42 -10.05 -6.41
C LYS A 13 -9.28 -10.27 -5.43
N LEU A 14 -8.56 -11.38 -5.61
CA LEU A 14 -7.46 -11.71 -4.70
C LEU A 14 -6.35 -10.66 -4.71
N ASP A 15 -6.15 -9.98 -5.83
CA ASP A 15 -5.05 -9.04 -6.04
C ASP A 15 -5.50 -7.60 -6.29
N GLN A 16 -6.80 -7.31 -6.26
CA GLN A 16 -7.29 -5.96 -6.52
C GLN A 16 -8.69 -5.74 -5.98
N VAL A 17 -8.99 -4.48 -5.71
CA VAL A 17 -10.30 -4.03 -5.26
C VAL A 17 -10.69 -2.78 -6.05
N VAL A 18 -11.98 -2.65 -6.35
CA VAL A 18 -12.54 -1.38 -6.84
C VAL A 18 -13.19 -0.69 -5.64
N LEU A 19 -12.63 0.43 -5.24
CA LEU A 19 -13.14 1.23 -4.13
C LEU A 19 -13.87 2.43 -4.70
N GLU A 20 -15.18 2.53 -4.40
CA GLU A 20 -15.98 3.65 -4.89
C GLU A 20 -15.96 4.79 -3.89
N VAL A 21 -15.51 5.95 -4.35
CA VAL A 21 -15.46 7.18 -3.58
C VAL A 21 -16.25 8.24 -4.32
N ASN A 22 -17.37 8.65 -3.75
CA ASN A 22 -18.26 9.67 -4.34
C ASN A 22 -18.60 9.39 -5.81
N GLY A 23 -18.91 8.14 -6.12
CA GLY A 23 -19.32 7.72 -7.47
C GLY A 23 -18.18 7.39 -8.42
N VAL A 24 -16.92 7.53 -7.97
CA VAL A 24 -15.75 7.18 -8.78
C VAL A 24 -15.18 5.86 -8.29
N GLY A 25 -15.03 4.88 -9.18
CA GLY A 25 -14.43 3.60 -8.84
C GLY A 25 -12.92 3.64 -9.06
N TYR A 26 -12.16 3.51 -7.99
CA TYR A 26 -10.70 3.43 -8.05
C TYR A 26 -10.26 1.97 -8.04
N LEU A 27 -9.51 1.57 -9.05
CA LEU A 27 -8.91 0.24 -9.07
C LEU A 27 -7.62 0.29 -8.26
N VAL A 28 -7.57 -0.48 -7.19
CA VAL A 28 -6.43 -0.49 -6.27
C VAL A 28 -5.86 -1.89 -6.20
N HIS A 29 -4.55 -2.03 -6.44
CA HIS A 29 -3.86 -3.31 -6.27
C HIS A 29 -3.57 -3.54 -4.80
N ILE A 30 -3.86 -4.73 -4.32
CA ILE A 30 -3.73 -5.10 -2.92
C ILE A 30 -3.05 -6.47 -2.80
N THR A 31 -2.63 -6.81 -1.58
CA THR A 31 -2.10 -8.15 -1.31
C THR A 31 -3.25 -9.13 -1.12
N ALA A 32 -2.99 -10.42 -1.31
CA ALA A 32 -3.97 -11.47 -1.03
C ALA A 32 -4.40 -11.43 0.43
N LYS A 33 -3.48 -11.14 1.34
CA LYS A 33 -3.77 -11.01 2.78
C LYS A 33 -4.79 -9.89 3.02
N THR A 34 -4.60 -8.75 2.40
CA THR A 34 -5.56 -7.63 2.49
C THR A 34 -6.92 -8.04 1.91
N SER A 35 -6.91 -8.69 0.76
CA SER A 35 -8.15 -9.12 0.10
C SER A 35 -8.99 -10.03 0.99
N THR A 36 -8.36 -10.95 1.71
CA THR A 36 -9.08 -11.86 2.62
C THR A 36 -9.71 -11.17 3.80
N GLN A 37 -9.25 -9.97 4.14
CA GLN A 37 -9.80 -9.16 5.23
C GLN A 37 -10.90 -8.21 4.78
N MET A 38 -11.20 -8.17 3.49
CA MET A 38 -12.19 -7.27 2.91
C MET A 38 -13.43 -8.04 2.44
N SER A 39 -14.55 -7.32 2.35
CA SER A 39 -15.80 -7.85 1.82
C SER A 39 -16.45 -6.82 0.90
N ILE A 40 -17.15 -7.29 -0.12
CA ILE A 40 -17.89 -6.42 -1.05
C ILE A 40 -19.03 -5.73 -0.28
N GLY A 41 -19.24 -4.46 -0.55
CA GLY A 41 -20.32 -3.67 0.03
C GLY A 41 -19.99 -3.02 1.36
N ARG A 42 -18.78 -3.15 1.85
CA ARG A 42 -18.34 -2.51 3.10
C ARG A 42 -17.42 -1.34 2.83
N ASP A 43 -17.34 -0.44 3.78
CA ASP A 43 -16.48 0.74 3.68
C ASP A 43 -15.11 0.46 4.28
N TYR A 44 -14.09 0.95 3.60
CA TYR A 44 -12.70 0.80 4.04
C TYR A 44 -11.92 2.07 3.78
N GLN A 45 -10.98 2.35 4.67
CA GLN A 45 -9.92 3.28 4.38
C GLN A 45 -8.71 2.50 3.89
N LEU A 46 -8.20 2.87 2.73
CA LEU A 46 -6.94 2.30 2.22
C LEU A 46 -5.88 3.39 2.22
N PHE A 47 -4.72 3.05 2.74
CA PHE A 47 -3.54 3.89 2.61
C PHE A 47 -2.89 3.53 1.28
N THR A 48 -2.76 4.50 0.38
CA THR A 48 -2.38 4.23 -1.00
C THR A 48 -1.02 4.79 -1.35
N SER A 49 -0.40 4.14 -2.33
CA SER A 49 0.81 4.63 -2.97
C SER A 49 0.54 4.62 -4.46
N MET A 50 0.67 5.77 -5.11
CA MET A 50 0.46 5.90 -6.55
C MET A 50 1.80 5.86 -7.27
N VAL A 51 1.96 4.86 -8.13
CA VAL A 51 3.16 4.72 -8.95
C VAL A 51 2.86 5.28 -10.32
N VAL A 52 3.52 6.37 -10.66
CA VAL A 52 3.34 7.06 -11.94
C VAL A 52 4.53 6.75 -12.83
N ARG A 53 4.24 6.26 -14.02
CA ARG A 53 5.25 6.01 -15.06
C ARG A 53 4.82 6.77 -16.31
N GLU A 54 5.67 6.77 -17.31
CA GLU A 54 5.40 7.48 -18.56
C GLU A 54 4.07 7.06 -19.19
N ASP A 55 3.76 5.76 -19.13
CA ASP A 55 2.60 5.18 -19.80
C ASP A 55 1.54 4.62 -18.84
N SER A 56 1.69 4.82 -17.54
CA SER A 56 0.74 4.24 -16.57
C SER A 56 0.68 5.02 -15.25
N MET A 57 -0.47 4.89 -14.59
CA MET A 57 -0.68 5.37 -13.23
C MET A 57 -1.36 4.22 -12.48
N THR A 58 -0.70 3.70 -11.46
CA THR A 58 -1.18 2.53 -10.73
C THR A 58 -1.28 2.82 -9.24
N LEU A 59 -2.42 2.46 -8.63
CA LEU A 59 -2.63 2.58 -7.20
C LEU A 59 -2.38 1.25 -6.50
N TYR A 60 -1.60 1.30 -5.44
CA TYR A 60 -1.40 0.17 -4.52
C TYR A 60 -1.99 0.57 -3.17
N GLY A 61 -2.74 -0.31 -2.53
CA GLY A 61 -3.43 0.02 -1.30
C GLY A 61 -3.22 -0.98 -0.18
N PHE A 62 -3.26 -0.47 1.03
CA PHE A 62 -2.98 -1.20 2.26
C PHE A 62 -3.98 -0.79 3.34
N LEU A 63 -4.36 -1.73 4.20
CA LEU A 63 -5.23 -1.43 5.33
C LEU A 63 -4.48 -0.70 6.45
N GLY A 64 -3.17 -0.86 6.53
CA GLY A 64 -2.33 -0.20 7.52
C GLY A 64 -1.32 0.75 6.91
N ASN A 65 -1.05 1.85 7.58
CA ASN A 65 -0.09 2.84 7.09
C ASN A 65 1.35 2.31 7.10
N GLU A 66 1.69 1.44 8.06
CA GLU A 66 3.02 0.82 8.13
C GLU A 66 3.32 -0.01 6.88
N GLU A 67 2.31 -0.72 6.38
CA GLU A 67 2.46 -1.49 5.15
C GLU A 67 2.78 -0.59 3.96
N ARG A 68 2.05 0.53 3.85
CA ARG A 68 2.30 1.50 2.79
C ARG A 68 3.71 2.09 2.89
N GLU A 69 4.13 2.47 4.10
CA GLU A 69 5.45 3.04 4.33
C GLU A 69 6.55 2.05 3.94
N LEU A 70 6.41 0.78 4.31
CA LEU A 70 7.37 -0.25 3.93
C LEU A 70 7.42 -0.44 2.42
N PHE A 71 6.26 -0.47 1.78
CA PHE A 71 6.15 -0.61 0.33
C PHE A 71 6.93 0.49 -0.40
N GLU A 72 6.74 1.74 0.03
CA GLU A 72 7.46 2.88 -0.56
C GLU A 72 8.95 2.84 -0.25
N LEU A 73 9.29 2.48 0.98
CA LEU A 73 10.67 2.41 1.44
C LEU A 73 11.48 1.38 0.65
N VAL A 74 10.93 0.19 0.47
CA VAL A 74 11.61 -0.90 -0.25
C VAL A 74 11.95 -0.46 -1.67
N GLN A 75 11.05 0.22 -2.34
CA GLN A 75 11.29 0.74 -3.68
C GLN A 75 12.38 1.81 -3.70
N THR A 76 12.34 2.71 -2.71
CA THR A 76 13.28 3.83 -2.63
C THR A 76 14.70 3.36 -2.32
N VAL A 77 14.83 2.47 -1.34
CA VAL A 77 16.14 2.05 -0.81
C VAL A 77 16.82 1.03 -1.72
N SER A 78 16.06 0.04 -2.19
CA SER A 78 16.63 -1.09 -2.95
C SER A 78 16.51 -0.94 -4.46
N GLY A 79 15.71 0.02 -4.93
CA GLY A 79 15.50 0.21 -6.36
C GLY A 79 14.67 -0.87 -7.03
N ILE A 80 14.02 -1.73 -6.26
CA ILE A 80 13.15 -2.77 -6.82
C ILE A 80 11.80 -2.18 -7.24
N GLY A 81 11.12 -2.84 -8.16
CA GLY A 81 9.83 -2.39 -8.66
C GLY A 81 8.68 -2.63 -7.70
N PRO A 82 7.50 -2.05 -8.00
CA PRO A 82 6.35 -2.13 -7.11
C PRO A 82 5.80 -3.54 -6.90
N LYS A 83 5.85 -4.41 -7.90
CA LYS A 83 5.33 -5.77 -7.76
C LYS A 83 6.14 -6.59 -6.77
N VAL A 84 7.47 -6.48 -6.81
CA VAL A 84 8.35 -7.16 -5.86
C VAL A 84 8.18 -6.55 -4.46
N ALA A 85 8.09 -5.22 -4.36
CA ALA A 85 7.86 -4.53 -3.10
C ALA A 85 6.55 -4.98 -2.46
N LEU A 86 5.50 -5.15 -3.27
CA LEU A 86 4.21 -5.64 -2.78
C LEU A 86 4.32 -7.06 -2.22
N ALA A 87 5.06 -7.92 -2.92
CA ALA A 87 5.29 -9.29 -2.47
C ALA A 87 6.05 -9.35 -1.13
N ILE A 88 7.04 -8.49 -0.97
CA ILE A 88 7.80 -8.38 0.28
C ILE A 88 6.88 -7.94 1.42
N THR A 89 6.07 -6.91 1.18
CA THR A 89 5.11 -6.40 2.17
C THR A 89 4.10 -7.50 2.56
N ALA A 90 3.62 -8.26 1.59
CA ALA A 90 2.66 -9.33 1.82
C ALA A 90 3.24 -10.47 2.70
N ALA A 91 4.54 -10.69 2.62
CA ALA A 91 5.21 -11.77 3.35
C ALA A 91 5.53 -11.44 4.80
N MET A 92 5.40 -10.18 5.20
CA MET A 92 5.77 -9.73 6.55
C MET A 92 4.57 -9.73 7.49
N SER A 93 4.81 -10.09 8.76
CA SER A 93 3.81 -9.97 9.81
C SER A 93 3.65 -8.50 10.23
N THR A 94 2.55 -8.19 10.94
CA THR A 94 2.32 -6.84 11.47
C THR A 94 3.47 -6.38 12.37
N GLU A 95 3.98 -7.27 13.21
CA GLU A 95 5.10 -6.96 14.11
C GLU A 95 6.38 -6.69 13.33
N GLU A 96 6.68 -7.50 12.33
CA GLU A 96 7.83 -7.31 11.46
C GLU A 96 7.75 -6.00 10.69
N LEU A 97 6.57 -5.66 10.18
CA LEU A 97 6.32 -4.41 9.48
C LEU A 97 6.58 -3.20 10.37
N ALA A 98 6.01 -3.19 11.57
CA ALA A 98 6.17 -2.09 12.50
C ALA A 98 7.65 -1.91 12.88
N HIS A 99 8.34 -3.01 13.12
CA HIS A 99 9.75 -2.99 13.49
C HIS A 99 10.63 -2.46 12.34
N ALA A 100 10.35 -2.91 11.12
CA ALA A 100 11.10 -2.46 9.94
C ALA A 100 10.91 -0.96 9.68
N VAL A 101 9.69 -0.47 9.79
CA VAL A 101 9.38 0.95 9.60
C VAL A 101 10.05 1.80 10.69
N ASN A 102 9.97 1.38 11.94
CA ASN A 102 10.60 2.10 13.05
C ASN A 102 12.12 2.18 12.89
N ARG A 103 12.75 1.08 12.51
CA ARG A 103 14.19 1.06 12.23
C ARG A 103 14.56 2.01 11.11
N SER A 104 13.76 2.03 10.07
CA SER A 104 13.99 2.89 8.93
C SER A 104 13.88 4.36 9.30
N GLU A 105 12.89 4.73 10.11
CA GLU A 105 12.71 6.09 10.57
C GLU A 105 13.87 6.54 11.44
N GLU A 106 14.34 5.68 12.33
CA GLU A 106 15.52 5.96 13.16
C GLU A 106 16.76 6.19 12.30
N HIS A 107 16.99 5.31 11.33
CA HIS A 107 18.11 5.43 10.41
C HIS A 107 18.02 6.72 9.58
N THR A 108 16.85 7.05 9.10
CA THR A 108 16.61 8.27 8.32
C THR A 108 16.89 9.50 9.17
N SER A 109 16.44 9.50 10.44
CA SER A 109 16.69 10.59 11.37
C SER A 109 18.18 10.81 11.61
N GLU A 110 18.94 9.75 11.77
CA GLU A 110 20.39 9.83 11.92
C GLU A 110 21.05 10.44 10.69
N LEU A 111 20.63 10.04 9.51
CA LEU A 111 21.15 10.61 8.27
C LEU A 111 20.80 12.09 8.13
N GLN A 112 19.62 12.49 8.55
CA GLN A 112 19.18 13.88 8.50
C GLN A 112 19.90 14.78 9.49
N SER A 113 20.44 14.22 10.57
CA SER A 113 21.14 15.00 11.60
C SER A 113 22.54 15.44 11.15
N HIS A 114 23.00 14.94 10.03
CA HIS A 114 24.28 15.33 9.44
C HIS A 114 24.09 16.42 8.39
#